data_920c5a30f93ec690db297ecd4902ddf4
#
_entry.id   920c5a30f93ec690db297ecd4902ddf4
#
_cell.length_a   1.000
_cell.length_b   1.000
_cell.length_c   1.000
_cell.angle_alpha   90.00
_cell.angle_beta   90.00
_cell.angle_gamma   90.00
#
_symmetry.space_group_name_H-M   'P 1'
#
loop_
_entity.id
_entity.type
_entity.pdbx_description
1 polymer ?
#
loop_
_entity_poly.entity_id
_entity_poly.type
_entity_poly.pdbx_seq_one_letter_code
_entity_poly.pdbx_strand_id
1 'polypeptide(L)'
;EISCAALGSNVVAYNVQGTEIIDEVGELVITTPMPSMPVMFWNDPDGSRLRAAYFEDFPGVWRHGDWVRKTARGSYVIYGRSDSTLNRGGVRMGTADFYAVVEGFDEIADSLVIDTTELGSRDEGALLCFVVLAPGASLSDVEPRLRKTLRTELSPRHVPDRFIAVDAVPRTLNGKKCEVPVKKILSGVEPDKAVSRGALQNPEALT
;
A
#
# COMPACT_ATOMS: atom_id res chain seq x y z
N GLU A 1 -2.02 -2.20 -18.19
CA GLU A 1 -0.98 -3.19 -18.47
C GLU A 1 0.27 -2.48 -19.01
N ILE A 2 1.43 -2.72 -18.40
CA ILE A 2 2.73 -2.18 -18.86
C ILE A 2 3.26 -3.12 -19.94
N SER A 3 3.64 -2.59 -21.10
CA SER A 3 4.00 -3.39 -22.27
C SER A 3 5.24 -4.26 -22.08
N CYS A 4 6.28 -3.74 -21.39
CA CYS A 4 7.52 -4.45 -21.12
C CYS A 4 8.30 -3.81 -19.97
N ALA A 5 9.32 -4.51 -19.45
CA ALA A 5 10.29 -3.91 -18.54
C ALA A 5 11.14 -2.84 -19.24
N ALA A 6 11.70 -1.90 -18.47
CA ALA A 6 12.66 -0.94 -18.96
C ALA A 6 13.93 -1.68 -19.50
N LEU A 7 14.58 -1.09 -20.51
CA LEU A 7 15.80 -1.67 -21.08
C LEU A 7 16.88 -1.83 -20.02
N GLY A 8 17.48 -3.01 -20.01
CA GLY A 8 18.53 -3.38 -19.04
C GLY A 8 18.00 -3.79 -17.66
N SER A 9 16.68 -3.76 -17.44
CA SER A 9 16.04 -4.18 -16.21
C SER A 9 15.49 -5.60 -16.33
N ASN A 10 15.89 -6.51 -15.45
CA ASN A 10 15.31 -7.85 -15.38
C ASN A 10 14.29 -7.91 -14.24
N VAL A 11 13.05 -7.55 -14.58
CA VAL A 11 11.89 -7.54 -13.65
C VAL A 11 11.21 -8.89 -13.73
N VAL A 12 10.97 -9.50 -12.57
CA VAL A 12 10.24 -10.77 -12.45
C VAL A 12 9.26 -10.71 -11.27
N ALA A 13 8.29 -11.61 -11.27
CA ALA A 13 7.38 -11.82 -10.14
C ALA A 13 7.87 -13.03 -9.35
N TYR A 14 8.12 -12.87 -8.03
CA TYR A 14 8.50 -13.96 -7.14
C TYR A 14 7.35 -14.37 -6.23
N ASN A 15 7.22 -15.69 -6.04
CA ASN A 15 6.40 -16.21 -4.95
C ASN A 15 7.14 -16.07 -3.60
N VAL A 16 6.50 -16.48 -2.50
CA VAL A 16 7.08 -16.40 -1.14
C VAL A 16 8.31 -17.29 -0.95
N GLN A 17 8.55 -18.25 -1.82
CA GLN A 17 9.73 -19.12 -1.81
C GLN A 17 10.90 -18.54 -2.65
N GLY A 18 10.74 -17.36 -3.26
CA GLY A 18 11.75 -16.74 -4.13
C GLY A 18 11.87 -17.41 -5.51
N THR A 19 10.82 -18.06 -5.98
CA THR A 19 10.76 -18.67 -7.32
C THR A 19 9.99 -17.77 -8.27
N GLU A 20 10.51 -17.58 -9.49
CA GLU A 20 9.82 -16.84 -10.55
C GLU A 20 8.50 -17.53 -10.92
N ILE A 21 7.43 -16.73 -11.04
CA ILE A 21 6.10 -17.15 -11.45
C ILE A 21 5.61 -16.31 -12.63
N ILE A 22 4.80 -16.93 -13.50
CA ILE A 22 4.23 -16.32 -14.69
C ILE A 22 2.70 -16.44 -14.62
N ASP A 23 1.99 -15.41 -15.07
CA ASP A 23 0.53 -15.29 -15.04
C ASP A 23 -0.10 -15.34 -13.62
N GLU A 24 0.71 -15.33 -12.59
CA GLU A 24 0.31 -15.26 -11.20
C GLU A 24 0.83 -13.97 -10.54
N VAL A 25 0.19 -13.52 -9.46
CA VAL A 25 0.59 -12.34 -8.71
C VAL A 25 1.69 -12.71 -7.72
N GLY A 26 2.84 -12.03 -7.82
CA GLY A 26 3.99 -12.18 -6.93
C GLY A 26 4.61 -10.85 -6.53
N GLU A 27 5.62 -10.90 -5.67
CA GLU A 27 6.45 -9.74 -5.33
C GLU A 27 7.27 -9.32 -6.55
N LEU A 28 7.22 -8.03 -6.90
CA LEU A 28 8.09 -7.46 -7.93
C LEU A 28 9.52 -7.43 -7.44
N VAL A 29 10.40 -8.15 -8.13
CA VAL A 29 11.83 -8.12 -7.85
C VAL A 29 12.63 -7.76 -9.08
N ILE A 30 13.81 -7.16 -8.86
CA ILE A 30 14.79 -6.86 -9.91
C ILE A 30 16.02 -7.71 -9.65
N THR A 31 16.29 -8.64 -10.53
CA THR A 31 17.31 -9.69 -10.33
C THR A 31 18.71 -9.29 -10.85
N THR A 32 18.81 -8.17 -11.56
CA THR A 32 20.10 -7.62 -12.04
C THR A 32 20.34 -6.24 -11.44
N PRO A 33 21.55 -5.92 -10.99
CA PRO A 33 21.89 -4.58 -10.50
C PRO A 33 21.62 -3.50 -11.55
N MET A 34 21.10 -2.37 -11.12
CA MET A 34 20.84 -1.21 -11.98
C MET A 34 21.57 0.03 -11.45
N PRO A 35 22.02 0.94 -12.33
CA PRO A 35 22.68 2.18 -11.90
C PRO A 35 21.84 3.10 -11.04
N SER A 36 20.50 2.96 -11.10
CA SER A 36 19.53 3.74 -10.30
C SER A 36 19.32 3.22 -8.87
N MET A 37 19.87 2.03 -8.54
CA MET A 37 19.76 1.48 -7.19
C MET A 37 20.60 2.31 -6.21
N PRO A 38 20.07 2.65 -5.00
CA PRO A 38 20.85 3.34 -3.99
C PRO A 38 22.00 2.47 -3.51
N VAL A 39 23.17 3.07 -3.34
CA VAL A 39 24.36 2.41 -2.83
C VAL A 39 24.42 2.39 -1.31
N MET A 40 23.73 3.32 -0.65
CA MET A 40 23.62 3.44 0.81
C MET A 40 22.43 4.31 1.18
N PHE A 41 21.98 4.22 2.44
CA PHE A 41 21.10 5.21 3.04
C PHE A 41 21.89 6.21 3.87
N TRP A 42 21.41 7.43 3.97
CA TRP A 42 21.96 8.42 4.87
C TRP A 42 21.87 7.93 6.32
N ASN A 43 22.98 8.04 7.06
CA ASN A 43 23.08 7.60 8.47
C ASN A 43 22.78 6.11 8.67
N ASP A 44 23.31 5.27 7.78
CA ASP A 44 23.20 3.79 7.78
C ASP A 44 24.61 3.17 7.58
N PRO A 45 25.52 3.35 8.57
CA PRO A 45 26.94 3.04 8.40
C PRO A 45 27.21 1.53 8.21
N ASP A 46 26.36 0.66 8.72
CA ASP A 46 26.47 -0.80 8.58
C ASP A 46 25.59 -1.38 7.46
N GLY A 47 24.82 -0.53 6.75
CA GLY A 47 23.92 -0.93 5.67
C GLY A 47 22.72 -1.78 6.12
N SER A 48 22.45 -1.82 7.43
CA SER A 48 21.36 -2.66 7.96
C SER A 48 19.99 -2.19 7.48
N ARG A 49 19.75 -0.89 7.39
CA ARG A 49 18.49 -0.32 6.92
C ARG A 49 18.29 -0.54 5.42
N LEU A 50 19.35 -0.39 4.61
CA LEU A 50 19.31 -0.68 3.18
C LEU A 50 19.00 -2.16 2.94
N ARG A 51 19.65 -3.05 3.69
CA ARG A 51 19.44 -4.50 3.60
C ARG A 51 18.01 -4.88 4.00
N ALA A 52 17.52 -4.39 5.12
CA ALA A 52 16.16 -4.62 5.58
C ALA A 52 15.10 -4.10 4.59
N ALA A 53 15.37 -2.95 3.93
CA ALA A 53 14.43 -2.38 2.98
C ALA A 53 14.28 -3.19 1.68
N TYR A 54 15.38 -3.79 1.18
CA TYR A 54 15.41 -4.31 -0.19
C TYR A 54 15.90 -5.74 -0.36
N PHE A 55 16.63 -6.32 0.61
CA PHE A 55 17.36 -7.57 0.42
C PHE A 55 17.11 -8.62 1.51
N GLU A 56 16.27 -8.32 2.50
CA GLU A 56 16.04 -9.23 3.64
C GLU A 56 15.20 -10.44 3.20
N ASP A 57 14.12 -10.20 2.44
CA ASP A 57 13.23 -11.27 2.00
C ASP A 57 13.85 -12.17 0.92
N PHE A 58 14.64 -11.57 0.02
CA PHE A 58 15.30 -12.27 -1.09
C PHE A 58 16.79 -11.88 -1.16
N PRO A 59 17.68 -12.59 -0.44
CA PRO A 59 19.09 -12.23 -0.38
C PRO A 59 19.74 -12.09 -1.78
N GLY A 60 20.35 -10.92 -2.04
CA GLY A 60 20.99 -10.61 -3.31
C GLY A 60 20.05 -10.21 -4.44
N VAL A 61 18.74 -10.17 -4.21
CA VAL A 61 17.74 -9.76 -5.19
C VAL A 61 16.99 -8.54 -4.64
N TRP A 62 16.85 -7.49 -5.45
CA TRP A 62 16.16 -6.27 -5.07
C TRP A 62 14.65 -6.49 -5.00
N ARG A 63 14.07 -6.45 -3.81
CA ARG A 63 12.63 -6.37 -3.61
C ARG A 63 12.14 -4.94 -3.85
N HIS A 64 11.23 -4.73 -4.81
CA HIS A 64 10.72 -3.41 -5.15
C HIS A 64 9.63 -2.92 -4.21
N GLY A 65 8.87 -3.85 -3.65
CA GLY A 65 7.77 -3.55 -2.73
C GLY A 65 6.44 -3.31 -3.45
N ASP A 66 6.21 -3.99 -4.57
CA ASP A 66 4.97 -3.95 -5.33
C ASP A 66 4.52 -5.36 -5.71
N TRP A 67 3.20 -5.56 -5.76
CA TRP A 67 2.61 -6.76 -6.34
C TRP A 67 2.52 -6.62 -7.85
N VAL A 68 3.03 -7.61 -8.56
CA VAL A 68 3.05 -7.65 -10.01
C VAL A 68 2.62 -9.02 -10.54
N ARG A 69 1.93 -9.03 -11.66
CA ARG A 69 1.79 -10.22 -12.50
C ARG A 69 2.58 -10.00 -13.80
N LYS A 70 3.60 -10.82 -14.02
CA LYS A 70 4.30 -10.91 -15.30
C LYS A 70 3.53 -11.90 -16.18
N THR A 71 3.04 -11.44 -17.31
CA THR A 71 2.28 -12.30 -18.22
C THR A 71 3.21 -13.14 -19.07
N ALA A 72 2.72 -14.27 -19.62
CA ALA A 72 3.46 -15.09 -20.56
C ALA A 72 3.89 -14.32 -21.82
N ARG A 73 3.24 -13.18 -22.13
CA ARG A 73 3.63 -12.30 -23.25
C ARG A 73 4.77 -11.34 -22.92
N GLY A 74 5.21 -11.28 -21.65
CA GLY A 74 6.24 -10.37 -21.16
C GLY A 74 5.74 -8.98 -20.75
N SER A 75 4.44 -8.75 -20.70
CA SER A 75 3.84 -7.55 -20.14
C SER A 75 3.62 -7.67 -18.63
N TYR A 76 3.33 -6.54 -17.96
CA TYR A 76 3.19 -6.49 -16.50
C TYR A 76 1.89 -5.80 -16.10
N VAL A 77 1.26 -6.34 -15.06
CA VAL A 77 0.11 -5.71 -14.38
C VAL A 77 0.53 -5.44 -12.93
N ILE A 78 0.52 -4.16 -12.52
CA ILE A 78 0.81 -3.76 -11.14
C ILE A 78 -0.51 -3.75 -10.36
N TYR A 79 -0.50 -4.38 -9.17
CA TYR A 79 -1.66 -4.48 -8.28
C TYR A 79 -1.57 -3.53 -7.07
N GLY A 80 -0.47 -2.82 -6.93
CA GLY A 80 -0.22 -1.89 -5.83
C GLY A 80 0.98 -2.28 -4.97
N ARG A 81 1.17 -1.56 -3.88
CA ARG A 81 2.30 -1.79 -2.96
C ARG A 81 2.14 -3.10 -2.19
N SER A 82 3.22 -3.84 -2.03
CA SER A 82 3.21 -5.07 -1.22
C SER A 82 3.29 -4.77 0.28
N ASP A 83 3.86 -3.63 0.66
CA ASP A 83 3.99 -3.16 2.04
C ASP A 83 2.72 -2.48 2.58
N SER A 84 1.82 -2.03 1.70
CA SER A 84 0.51 -1.43 2.05
C SER A 84 -0.68 -2.27 1.58
N THR A 85 -0.43 -3.47 1.07
CA THR A 85 -1.50 -4.37 0.58
C THR A 85 -2.41 -4.81 1.72
N LEU A 86 -3.70 -4.77 1.44
CA LEU A 86 -4.72 -5.33 2.33
C LEU A 86 -4.68 -6.86 2.22
N ASN A 87 -4.60 -7.56 3.35
CA ASN A 87 -4.59 -9.03 3.38
C ASN A 87 -5.72 -9.55 4.26
N ARG A 88 -6.84 -9.89 3.67
CA ARG A 88 -8.01 -10.36 4.40
C ARG A 88 -8.34 -11.82 4.10
N GLY A 89 -8.23 -12.67 5.12
CA GLY A 89 -8.52 -14.09 4.98
C GLY A 89 -7.69 -14.78 3.89
N GLY A 90 -6.40 -14.40 3.74
CA GLY A 90 -5.48 -14.96 2.74
C GLY A 90 -5.68 -14.38 1.32
N VAL A 91 -6.61 -13.44 1.13
CA VAL A 91 -6.77 -12.74 -0.16
C VAL A 91 -6.07 -11.39 -0.09
N ARG A 92 -5.09 -11.22 -0.97
CA ARG A 92 -4.37 -9.95 -1.17
C ARG A 92 -5.21 -9.04 -2.05
N MET A 93 -5.36 -7.78 -1.62
CA MET A 93 -6.19 -6.79 -2.29
C MET A 93 -5.38 -5.52 -2.51
N GLY A 94 -5.35 -5.03 -3.76
CA GLY A 94 -4.74 -3.74 -4.07
C GLY A 94 -5.55 -2.58 -3.50
N THR A 95 -4.87 -1.55 -3.00
CA THR A 95 -5.55 -0.34 -2.51
C THR A 95 -6.08 0.54 -3.63
N ALA A 96 -5.52 0.43 -4.85
CA ALA A 96 -5.91 1.25 -6.00
C ALA A 96 -7.39 1.06 -6.41
N ASP A 97 -7.82 -0.19 -6.53
CA ASP A 97 -9.22 -0.51 -6.89
C ASP A 97 -10.17 -0.07 -5.77
N PHE A 98 -9.75 -0.22 -4.51
CA PHE A 98 -10.51 0.25 -3.36
C PHE A 98 -10.73 1.77 -3.40
N TYR A 99 -9.66 2.54 -3.64
CA TYR A 99 -9.75 3.99 -3.75
C TYR A 99 -10.60 4.44 -4.94
N ALA A 100 -10.48 3.77 -6.08
CA ALA A 100 -11.30 4.08 -7.25
C ALA A 100 -12.80 3.99 -6.97
N VAL A 101 -13.21 2.99 -6.17
CA VAL A 101 -14.61 2.82 -5.77
C VAL A 101 -15.02 3.86 -4.73
N VAL A 102 -14.23 4.06 -3.66
CA VAL A 102 -14.59 4.96 -2.55
C VAL A 102 -14.59 6.42 -2.99
N GLU A 103 -13.56 6.84 -3.74
CA GLU A 103 -13.42 8.22 -4.23
C GLU A 103 -14.24 8.50 -5.49
N GLY A 104 -14.94 7.50 -6.01
CA GLY A 104 -15.97 7.67 -7.03
C GLY A 104 -17.29 8.24 -6.50
N PHE A 105 -17.44 8.42 -5.19
CA PHE A 105 -18.61 9.04 -4.57
C PHE A 105 -18.38 10.54 -4.43
N ASP A 106 -19.30 11.36 -4.92
CA ASP A 106 -19.23 12.84 -4.85
C ASP A 106 -19.17 13.36 -3.40
N GLU A 107 -19.66 12.57 -2.44
CA GLU A 107 -19.65 12.89 -1.02
C GLU A 107 -18.29 12.63 -0.34
N ILE A 108 -17.33 11.99 -1.03
CA ILE A 108 -15.99 11.67 -0.53
C ILE A 108 -14.95 12.52 -1.24
N ALA A 109 -14.30 13.40 -0.51
CA ALA A 109 -13.23 14.24 -1.03
C ALA A 109 -11.86 13.53 -1.06
N ASP A 110 -11.60 12.64 -0.08
CA ASP A 110 -10.36 11.85 0.01
C ASP A 110 -10.59 10.63 0.91
N SER A 111 -9.72 9.63 0.83
CA SER A 111 -9.80 8.44 1.67
C SER A 111 -8.43 7.85 1.99
N LEU A 112 -8.34 7.03 3.05
CA LEU A 112 -7.15 6.24 3.39
C LEU A 112 -7.61 4.91 3.99
N VAL A 113 -7.16 3.80 3.40
CA VAL A 113 -7.49 2.46 3.90
C VAL A 113 -6.27 1.81 4.55
N ILE A 114 -6.46 1.26 5.74
CA ILE A 114 -5.40 0.60 6.52
C ILE A 114 -5.91 -0.76 7.00
N ASP A 115 -5.13 -1.79 6.72
CA ASP A 115 -5.33 -3.12 7.28
C ASP A 115 -4.39 -3.31 8.48
N THR A 116 -4.97 -3.55 9.65
CA THR A 116 -4.24 -3.74 10.90
C THR A 116 -4.02 -5.23 11.25
N THR A 117 -4.42 -6.16 10.40
CA THR A 117 -4.40 -7.62 10.65
C THR A 117 -3.01 -8.16 11.02
N GLU A 118 -1.93 -7.50 10.61
CA GLU A 118 -0.54 -7.94 10.86
C GLU A 118 0.12 -7.23 12.05
N LEU A 119 -0.59 -6.37 12.76
CA LEU A 119 0.01 -5.53 13.82
C LEU A 119 0.25 -6.26 15.16
N GLY A 120 0.18 -7.59 15.18
CA GLY A 120 0.61 -8.40 16.32
C GLY A 120 -0.22 -8.23 17.61
N SER A 121 -1.35 -7.55 17.55
CA SER A 121 -2.29 -7.48 18.67
C SER A 121 -3.09 -8.79 18.78
N ARG A 122 -3.44 -9.21 20.00
CA ARG A 122 -4.27 -10.40 20.27
C ARG A 122 -5.72 -10.24 19.79
N ASP A 123 -6.09 -9.03 19.38
CA ASP A 123 -7.39 -8.73 18.77
C ASP A 123 -7.30 -8.96 17.27
N GLU A 124 -8.37 -9.53 16.69
CA GLU A 124 -8.53 -9.72 15.26
C GLU A 124 -8.28 -8.38 14.56
N GLY A 125 -7.31 -8.33 13.65
CA GLY A 125 -6.98 -7.12 12.90
C GLY A 125 -8.20 -6.60 12.14
N ALA A 126 -8.28 -5.28 11.95
CA ALA A 126 -9.41 -4.60 11.32
C ALA A 126 -8.98 -3.88 10.04
N LEU A 127 -9.88 -3.87 9.05
CA LEU A 127 -9.79 -3.01 7.89
C LEU A 127 -10.46 -1.67 8.22
N LEU A 128 -9.68 -0.62 8.34
CA LEU A 128 -10.12 0.74 8.65
C LEU A 128 -10.12 1.60 7.40
N CYS A 129 -11.18 2.34 7.15
CA CYS A 129 -11.24 3.33 6.09
C CYS A 129 -11.48 4.71 6.69
N PHE A 130 -10.47 5.56 6.64
CA PHE A 130 -10.58 6.97 6.97
C PHE A 130 -11.11 7.71 5.74
N VAL A 131 -12.11 8.57 5.91
CA VAL A 131 -12.73 9.32 4.82
C VAL A 131 -12.80 10.80 5.15
N VAL A 132 -12.45 11.63 4.18
CA VAL A 132 -12.68 13.06 4.20
C VAL A 132 -13.98 13.32 3.45
N LEU A 133 -14.96 13.86 4.13
CA LEU A 133 -16.26 14.12 3.55
C LEU A 133 -16.26 15.44 2.76
N ALA A 134 -16.98 15.46 1.65
CA ALA A 134 -17.26 16.69 0.94
C ALA A 134 -18.17 17.63 1.78
N PRO A 135 -18.12 18.96 1.55
CA PRO A 135 -18.95 19.90 2.31
C PRO A 135 -20.44 19.54 2.27
N GLY A 136 -21.04 19.41 3.44
CA GLY A 136 -22.45 19.07 3.61
C GLY A 136 -22.78 17.58 3.54
N ALA A 137 -21.80 16.71 3.28
CA ALA A 137 -21.99 15.26 3.32
C ALA A 137 -21.96 14.72 4.76
N SER A 138 -22.66 13.61 4.98
CA SER A 138 -22.72 12.90 6.26
C SER A 138 -22.26 11.46 6.08
N LEU A 139 -21.39 10.99 6.99
CA LEU A 139 -20.92 9.60 6.95
C LEU A 139 -22.09 8.61 7.12
N SER A 140 -23.06 8.91 7.96
CA SER A 140 -24.23 8.04 8.17
C SER A 140 -25.05 7.80 6.89
N ASP A 141 -25.06 8.76 5.98
CA ASP A 141 -25.85 8.67 4.74
C ASP A 141 -25.08 7.96 3.62
N VAL A 142 -23.75 8.14 3.58
CA VAL A 142 -22.91 7.58 2.52
C VAL A 142 -22.39 6.16 2.84
N GLU A 143 -22.11 5.83 4.10
CA GLU A 143 -21.54 4.56 4.52
C GLU A 143 -22.34 3.32 4.06
N PRO A 144 -23.69 3.25 4.17
CA PRO A 144 -24.44 2.09 3.69
C PRO A 144 -24.25 1.85 2.18
N ARG A 145 -24.15 2.93 1.41
CA ARG A 145 -23.93 2.89 -0.05
C ARG A 145 -22.51 2.43 -0.37
N LEU A 146 -21.49 2.99 0.31
CA LEU A 146 -20.10 2.58 0.19
C LEU A 146 -19.95 1.08 0.47
N ARG A 147 -20.51 0.57 1.57
CA ARG A 147 -20.46 -0.85 1.92
C ARG A 147 -21.09 -1.74 0.85
N LYS A 148 -22.23 -1.31 0.29
CA LYS A 148 -22.91 -2.03 -0.79
C LYS A 148 -22.04 -2.04 -2.05
N THR A 149 -21.54 -0.89 -2.49
CA THR A 149 -20.76 -0.75 -3.73
C THR A 149 -19.44 -1.54 -3.64
N LEU A 150 -18.68 -1.39 -2.55
CA LEU A 150 -17.46 -2.18 -2.32
C LEU A 150 -17.71 -3.69 -2.37
N ARG A 151 -18.83 -4.15 -1.81
CA ARG A 151 -19.21 -5.57 -1.83
C ARG A 151 -19.53 -6.07 -3.23
N THR A 152 -20.18 -5.25 -4.05
CA THR A 152 -20.65 -5.65 -5.39
C THR A 152 -19.61 -5.46 -6.47
N GLU A 153 -18.84 -4.39 -6.43
CA GLU A 153 -17.84 -4.07 -7.46
C GLU A 153 -16.49 -4.74 -7.21
N LEU A 154 -16.14 -4.96 -5.94
CA LEU A 154 -14.90 -5.65 -5.57
C LEU A 154 -15.18 -7.03 -4.96
N SER A 155 -15.41 -7.08 -3.65
CA SER A 155 -15.85 -8.31 -2.97
C SER A 155 -16.27 -8.02 -1.52
N PRO A 156 -16.97 -8.96 -0.83
CA PRO A 156 -17.27 -8.82 0.59
C PRO A 156 -16.04 -8.58 1.48
N ARG A 157 -14.86 -9.03 1.07
CA ARG A 157 -13.60 -8.87 1.82
C ARG A 157 -13.02 -7.46 1.76
N HIS A 158 -13.40 -6.67 0.74
CA HIS A 158 -13.01 -5.26 0.59
C HIS A 158 -13.82 -4.32 1.47
N VAL A 159 -14.91 -4.80 2.09
CA VAL A 159 -15.76 -3.95 2.94
C VAL A 159 -15.04 -3.68 4.26
N PRO A 160 -14.71 -2.41 4.59
CA PRO A 160 -14.08 -2.04 5.84
C PRO A 160 -14.92 -2.45 7.05
N ASP A 161 -14.26 -2.82 8.14
CA ASP A 161 -14.90 -3.04 9.42
C ASP A 161 -15.45 -1.73 9.97
N ARG A 162 -14.68 -0.63 9.79
CA ARG A 162 -15.07 0.70 10.22
C ARG A 162 -14.75 1.74 9.16
N PHE A 163 -15.70 2.69 8.98
CA PHE A 163 -15.46 3.98 8.34
C PHE A 163 -15.31 5.04 9.42
N ILE A 164 -14.34 5.94 9.27
CA ILE A 164 -13.98 6.97 10.24
C ILE A 164 -13.86 8.28 9.48
N ALA A 165 -14.73 9.25 9.80
CA ALA A 165 -14.61 10.58 9.22
C ALA A 165 -13.44 11.32 9.86
N VAL A 166 -12.61 11.95 9.03
CA VAL A 166 -11.45 12.76 9.42
C VAL A 166 -11.42 14.06 8.61
N ASP A 167 -10.75 15.08 9.13
CA ASP A 167 -10.63 16.37 8.44
C ASP A 167 -9.68 16.30 7.24
N ALA A 168 -8.62 15.46 7.32
CA ALA A 168 -7.67 15.25 6.25
C ALA A 168 -7.00 13.88 6.38
N VAL A 169 -6.51 13.33 5.26
CA VAL A 169 -5.60 12.17 5.26
C VAL A 169 -4.18 12.63 4.99
N PRO A 170 -3.14 12.07 5.66
CA PRO A 170 -1.78 12.53 5.49
C PRO A 170 -1.24 12.16 4.10
N ARG A 171 -0.60 13.14 3.46
CA ARG A 171 0.00 13.00 2.14
C ARG A 171 1.46 13.45 2.14
N THR A 172 2.29 12.76 1.36
CA THR A 172 3.66 13.21 1.09
C THR A 172 3.66 14.50 0.28
N LEU A 173 4.80 15.21 0.22
CA LEU A 173 4.98 16.40 -0.62
C LEU A 173 4.63 16.15 -2.10
N ASN A 174 4.75 14.90 -2.57
CA ASN A 174 4.37 14.49 -3.93
C ASN A 174 2.89 14.03 -4.04
N GLY A 175 2.08 14.28 -3.02
CA GLY A 175 0.65 13.95 -2.99
C GLY A 175 0.30 12.47 -2.77
N LYS A 176 1.27 11.59 -2.46
CA LYS A 176 1.00 10.18 -2.19
C LYS A 176 0.41 9.98 -0.79
N LYS A 177 -0.57 9.12 -0.66
CA LYS A 177 -1.17 8.71 0.63
C LYS A 177 -0.14 8.03 1.53
N CYS A 178 -0.17 8.35 2.82
CA CYS A 178 0.80 7.83 3.80
C CYS A 178 0.27 6.57 4.52
N GLU A 179 -0.07 5.51 3.77
CA GLU A 179 -0.60 4.25 4.30
C GLU A 179 0.35 3.61 5.33
N VAL A 180 1.61 3.40 4.97
CA VAL A 180 2.61 2.77 5.84
C VAL A 180 2.89 3.58 7.11
N PRO A 181 3.11 4.91 7.07
CA PRO A 181 3.22 5.71 8.26
C PRO A 181 2.01 5.61 9.20
N VAL A 182 0.80 5.72 8.65
CA VAL A 182 -0.43 5.61 9.48
C VAL A 182 -0.57 4.21 10.07
N LYS A 183 -0.28 3.15 9.31
CA LYS A 183 -0.25 1.77 9.85
C LYS A 183 0.70 1.67 11.05
N LYS A 184 1.91 2.22 10.96
CA LYS A 184 2.89 2.25 12.06
C LYS A 184 2.38 3.02 13.29
N ILE A 185 1.74 4.16 13.08
CA ILE A 185 1.14 4.95 14.19
C ILE A 185 0.04 4.15 14.88
N LEU A 186 -0.83 3.50 14.14
CA LEU A 186 -1.87 2.63 14.67
C LEU A 186 -1.30 1.42 15.43
N SER A 187 -0.06 1.01 15.14
CA SER A 187 0.67 -0.02 15.91
C SER A 187 1.41 0.52 17.13
N GLY A 188 1.25 1.81 17.47
CA GLY A 188 1.83 2.44 18.65
C GLY A 188 3.20 3.11 18.41
N VAL A 189 3.62 3.26 17.16
CA VAL A 189 4.83 4.04 16.83
C VAL A 189 4.49 5.53 16.90
N GLU A 190 5.33 6.29 17.61
CA GLU A 190 5.22 7.74 17.67
C GLU A 190 5.19 8.37 16.27
N PRO A 191 4.30 9.36 15.99
CA PRO A 191 4.16 9.96 14.66
C PRO A 191 5.47 10.46 14.06
N ASP A 192 6.29 11.17 14.84
CA ASP A 192 7.57 11.73 14.38
C ASP A 192 8.64 10.66 14.10
N LYS A 193 8.44 9.40 14.58
CA LYS A 193 9.28 8.25 14.24
C LYS A 193 8.73 7.48 13.03
N ALA A 194 7.43 7.56 12.79
CA ALA A 194 6.78 6.89 11.66
C ALA A 194 7.05 7.62 10.33
N VAL A 195 7.06 8.96 10.36
CA VAL A 195 7.33 9.80 9.19
C VAL A 195 7.87 11.17 9.62
N SER A 196 8.80 11.72 8.84
CA SER A 196 9.26 13.10 9.03
C SER A 196 8.17 14.10 8.66
N ARG A 197 7.84 15.03 9.56
CA ARG A 197 6.84 16.09 9.28
C ARG A 197 7.21 16.93 8.05
N GLY A 198 8.50 17.16 7.80
CA GLY A 198 8.98 17.89 6.62
C GLY A 198 8.81 17.15 5.30
N ALA A 199 8.46 15.86 5.32
CA ALA A 199 8.16 15.08 4.13
C ALA A 199 6.65 15.08 3.79
N LEU A 200 5.81 15.73 4.62
CA LEU A 200 4.37 15.76 4.47
C LEU A 200 3.89 17.11 3.92
N GLN A 201 2.86 17.04 3.08
CA GLN A 201 2.15 18.22 2.59
C GLN A 201 1.26 18.82 3.70
N ASN A 202 0.69 17.97 4.56
CA ASN A 202 -0.27 18.31 5.62
C ASN A 202 0.06 17.56 6.92
N PRO A 203 1.16 17.92 7.63
CA PRO A 203 1.61 17.21 8.82
C PRO A 203 0.60 17.22 9.99
N GLU A 204 -0.33 18.17 10.00
CA GLU A 204 -1.43 18.27 10.97
C GLU A 204 -2.42 17.10 10.87
N ALA A 205 -2.50 16.40 9.72
CA ALA A 205 -3.35 15.24 9.55
C ALA A 205 -2.89 13.99 10.36
N LEU A 206 -1.76 14.08 11.06
CA LEU A 206 -1.26 13.02 11.95
C LEU A 206 -1.60 13.27 13.43
N THR A 207 -2.27 14.35 13.75
CA THR A 207 -2.71 14.71 15.12
C THR A 207 -4.24 14.54 15.25
#